data_4bbc2da633cddce93255a0b910602f2a
#
_entry.id   4bbc2da633cddce93255a0b910602f2a
#
_cell.length_a   1.000
_cell.length_b   1.000
_cell.length_c   1.000
_cell.angle_alpha   90.00
_cell.angle_beta   90.00
_cell.angle_gamma   90.00
#
_symmetry.space_group_name_H-M   'P 1'
#
loop_
_entity.id
_entity.type
_entity.pdbx_description
1 polymer ?
#
loop_
_entity_poly.entity_id
_entity_poly.type
_entity_poly.pdbx_seq_one_letter_code
_entity_poly.pdbx_strand_id
1 'polypeptide(L)'
;ALHEPFGLTMLEAASHGLPVVATQEGGPADIVADLGHGICVPPRDEAAIEAALLKLLDDQALWSEAAKAGRAHVSRYDWAQWAESVQQICHEIRDPRPARDAHVMLASDIDNTLTGCVPSAALFGAWIARDRPLFAVATGRSLPEARRILRDWELPTPQVFITSVGTEVYLPDSKGRLCLDADFARKLDASWHRDHVARVLSEFGFNWQPEVEQRRWKLSGYGDMRTARRLERLFTRRGVAAQIVASHGRMIDVLPRAAGKGPAVCAAAKRLGLPMNRVVVAGDSGNDFDMLQTVEAGPGRGILVGNAMDGMRERCAGGRIYMARASHAAGVLEGLETFGFAQNAMDADSKMVAQ
;
A
#
# COMPACT_ATOMS: atom_id res chain seq x y z
N ALA A 1 -30.03 -6.23 23.21
CA ALA A 1 -28.63 -5.90 23.54
C ALA A 1 -28.35 -4.45 23.17
N LEU A 2 -27.51 -3.76 23.94
CA LEU A 2 -27.11 -2.37 23.59
C LEU A 2 -26.05 -2.37 22.46
N HIS A 3 -25.20 -3.36 22.48
CA HIS A 3 -24.19 -3.63 21.46
C HIS A 3 -24.10 -5.12 21.26
N GLU A 4 -24.67 -5.62 20.19
CA GLU A 4 -24.53 -7.00 19.74
C GLU A 4 -23.60 -7.01 18.53
N PRO A 5 -22.43 -7.65 18.61
CA PRO A 5 -21.45 -7.60 17.52
C PRO A 5 -21.94 -8.25 16.23
N PHE A 6 -22.72 -9.33 16.30
CA PHE A 6 -23.18 -10.06 15.13
C PHE A 6 -24.70 -10.29 15.13
N GLY A 7 -25.24 -11.04 16.08
CA GLY A 7 -26.69 -11.30 16.19
C GLY A 7 -27.15 -12.62 15.56
N LEU A 8 -26.56 -13.76 15.95
CA LEU A 8 -26.95 -15.09 15.47
C LEU A 8 -28.46 -15.37 15.62
N THR A 9 -29.08 -14.86 16.68
CA THR A 9 -30.52 -15.01 16.91
C THR A 9 -31.38 -14.41 15.81
N MET A 10 -30.88 -13.38 15.09
CA MET A 10 -31.57 -12.83 13.92
C MET A 10 -31.57 -13.83 12.78
N LEU A 11 -30.46 -14.52 12.54
CA LEU A 11 -30.35 -15.56 11.51
C LEU A 11 -31.17 -16.78 11.85
N GLU A 12 -31.19 -17.20 13.10
CA GLU A 12 -32.02 -18.30 13.60
C GLU A 12 -33.51 -17.98 13.39
N ALA A 13 -33.97 -16.79 13.75
CA ALA A 13 -35.33 -16.34 13.52
C ALA A 13 -35.65 -16.30 12.02
N ALA A 14 -34.78 -15.77 11.19
CA ALA A 14 -34.94 -15.71 9.74
C ALA A 14 -35.07 -17.12 9.15
N SER A 15 -34.30 -18.11 9.58
CA SER A 15 -34.33 -19.49 9.10
C SER A 15 -35.71 -20.17 9.37
N HIS A 16 -36.32 -19.80 10.49
CA HIS A 16 -37.67 -20.26 10.84
C HIS A 16 -38.80 -19.37 10.24
N GLY A 17 -38.43 -18.27 9.55
CA GLY A 17 -39.36 -17.31 9.01
C GLY A 17 -40.10 -16.55 10.10
N LEU A 18 -39.42 -16.20 11.15
CA LEU A 18 -39.93 -15.37 12.23
C LEU A 18 -39.44 -13.93 12.05
N PRO A 19 -40.35 -12.96 11.81
CA PRO A 19 -39.96 -11.54 11.80
C PRO A 19 -39.45 -11.12 13.16
N VAL A 20 -38.50 -10.15 13.17
CA VAL A 20 -37.85 -9.70 14.39
C VAL A 20 -37.98 -8.18 14.59
N VAL A 21 -37.92 -7.76 15.86
CA VAL A 21 -37.65 -6.39 16.21
C VAL A 21 -36.25 -6.34 16.83
N ALA A 22 -35.35 -5.59 16.24
CA ALA A 22 -33.96 -5.50 16.63
C ALA A 22 -33.55 -4.05 16.95
N THR A 23 -32.45 -3.88 17.68
CA THR A 23 -31.89 -2.55 17.87
C THR A 23 -31.15 -2.08 16.61
N GLN A 24 -31.22 -0.77 16.32
CA GLN A 24 -30.57 -0.16 15.15
C GLN A 24 -29.05 -0.03 15.27
N GLU A 25 -28.42 -0.62 16.29
CA GLU A 25 -26.98 -0.55 16.56
C GLU A 25 -26.37 -1.94 16.53
N GLY A 26 -25.24 -2.08 15.82
CA GLY A 26 -24.47 -3.32 15.71
C GLY A 26 -24.96 -4.30 14.64
N GLY A 27 -24.45 -5.53 14.68
CA GLY A 27 -24.73 -6.57 13.70
C GLY A 27 -26.20 -6.89 13.42
N PRO A 28 -27.12 -6.88 14.44
CA PRO A 28 -28.54 -7.06 14.18
C PRO A 28 -29.15 -6.10 13.18
N ALA A 29 -28.74 -4.82 13.18
CA ALA A 29 -29.24 -3.83 12.23
C ALA A 29 -28.83 -4.19 10.80
N ASP A 30 -27.57 -4.59 10.60
CA ASP A 30 -27.02 -4.98 9.29
C ASP A 30 -27.74 -6.24 8.75
N ILE A 31 -27.93 -7.24 9.61
CA ILE A 31 -28.60 -8.49 9.25
C ILE A 31 -30.08 -8.24 8.89
N VAL A 32 -30.80 -7.44 9.67
CA VAL A 32 -32.20 -7.14 9.40
C VAL A 32 -32.33 -6.33 8.11
N ALA A 33 -31.42 -5.39 7.84
CA ALA A 33 -31.41 -4.61 6.61
C ALA A 33 -31.13 -5.49 5.37
N ASP A 34 -30.17 -6.43 5.48
CA ASP A 34 -29.80 -7.33 4.37
C ASP A 34 -30.88 -8.39 4.08
N LEU A 35 -31.48 -8.95 5.12
CA LEU A 35 -32.50 -10.00 4.96
C LEU A 35 -33.92 -9.47 4.76
N GLY A 36 -34.23 -8.26 5.17
CA GLY A 36 -35.56 -7.67 5.10
C GLY A 36 -36.61 -8.34 6.00
N HIS A 37 -36.21 -8.99 7.09
CA HIS A 37 -37.08 -9.85 7.91
C HIS A 37 -37.50 -9.22 9.25
N GLY A 38 -37.43 -7.88 9.39
CA GLY A 38 -37.76 -7.26 10.66
C GLY A 38 -37.74 -5.75 10.64
N ILE A 39 -37.87 -5.17 11.84
CA ILE A 39 -37.89 -3.73 12.10
C ILE A 39 -36.76 -3.39 13.06
N CYS A 40 -35.95 -2.39 12.72
CA CYS A 40 -34.92 -1.84 13.62
C CYS A 40 -35.47 -0.63 14.39
N VAL A 41 -35.20 -0.59 15.68
CA VAL A 41 -35.64 0.50 16.61
C VAL A 41 -34.49 1.03 17.42
N PRO A 42 -34.55 2.29 17.91
CA PRO A 42 -33.57 2.82 18.83
C PRO A 42 -33.49 1.95 20.11
N PRO A 43 -32.29 1.70 20.66
CA PRO A 43 -32.17 1.01 21.92
C PRO A 43 -32.74 1.84 23.06
N ARG A 44 -33.44 1.21 24.01
CA ARG A 44 -34.11 1.85 25.18
C ARG A 44 -35.30 2.77 24.85
N ASP A 45 -35.80 2.74 23.64
CA ASP A 45 -37.02 3.45 23.26
C ASP A 45 -38.21 2.46 23.35
N GLU A 46 -38.85 2.44 24.53
CA GLU A 46 -39.97 1.52 24.81
C GLU A 46 -41.15 1.76 23.86
N ALA A 47 -41.42 3.03 23.53
CA ALA A 47 -42.54 3.37 22.62
C ALA A 47 -42.24 2.91 21.17
N ALA A 48 -41.01 3.04 20.70
CA ALA A 48 -40.60 2.55 19.38
C ALA A 48 -40.64 1.02 19.32
N ILE A 49 -40.26 0.32 20.41
CA ILE A 49 -40.30 -1.13 20.50
C ILE A 49 -41.77 -1.60 20.48
N GLU A 50 -42.65 -0.98 21.29
CA GLU A 50 -44.07 -1.27 21.30
C GLU A 50 -44.73 -1.07 19.92
N ALA A 51 -44.47 0.08 19.31
CA ALA A 51 -45.03 0.36 17.96
C ALA A 51 -44.54 -0.63 16.90
N ALA A 52 -43.26 -1.04 16.92
CA ALA A 52 -42.75 -2.04 15.99
C ALA A 52 -43.35 -3.43 16.20
N LEU A 53 -43.54 -3.84 17.46
CA LEU A 53 -44.19 -5.12 17.79
C LEU A 53 -45.65 -5.13 17.36
N LEU A 54 -46.42 -4.09 17.69
CA LEU A 54 -47.82 -3.96 17.27
C LEU A 54 -47.95 -3.96 15.75
N LYS A 55 -47.08 -3.23 15.06
CA LYS A 55 -47.05 -3.21 13.57
C LYS A 55 -46.84 -4.59 12.97
N LEU A 56 -45.97 -5.40 13.52
CA LEU A 56 -45.77 -6.77 13.03
C LEU A 56 -46.92 -7.70 13.40
N LEU A 57 -47.57 -7.51 14.56
CA LEU A 57 -48.65 -8.38 15.04
C LEU A 57 -49.96 -8.06 14.34
N ASP A 58 -50.25 -6.79 14.04
CA ASP A 58 -51.53 -6.34 13.49
C ASP A 58 -51.53 -6.38 11.94
N ASP A 59 -50.35 -6.30 11.29
CA ASP A 59 -50.23 -6.34 9.83
C ASP A 59 -49.78 -7.72 9.33
N GLN A 60 -50.71 -8.56 9.05
CA GLN A 60 -50.48 -9.92 8.53
C GLN A 60 -49.74 -9.95 7.19
N ALA A 61 -49.90 -8.91 6.37
CA ALA A 61 -49.19 -8.82 5.09
C ALA A 61 -47.70 -8.54 5.31
N LEU A 62 -47.39 -7.53 6.15
CA LEU A 62 -46.03 -7.22 6.56
C LEU A 62 -45.33 -8.40 7.24
N TRP A 63 -46.05 -9.10 8.14
CA TRP A 63 -45.50 -10.31 8.77
C TRP A 63 -45.14 -11.37 7.74
N SER A 64 -46.06 -11.67 6.81
CA SER A 64 -45.83 -12.69 5.80
C SER A 64 -44.72 -12.37 4.83
N GLU A 65 -44.60 -11.10 4.45
CA GLU A 65 -43.49 -10.59 3.61
C GLU A 65 -42.15 -10.73 4.30
N ALA A 66 -42.03 -10.26 5.54
CA ALA A 66 -40.81 -10.35 6.34
C ALA A 66 -40.43 -11.84 6.60
N ALA A 67 -41.38 -12.69 6.92
CA ALA A 67 -41.17 -14.12 7.09
C ALA A 67 -40.65 -14.82 5.83
N LYS A 68 -41.18 -14.46 4.67
CA LYS A 68 -40.72 -14.96 3.38
C LYS A 68 -39.34 -14.46 3.01
N ALA A 69 -39.07 -13.18 3.22
CA ALA A 69 -37.78 -12.55 2.96
C ALA A 69 -36.66 -13.21 3.80
N GLY A 70 -36.90 -13.41 5.11
CA GLY A 70 -35.97 -14.09 5.99
C GLY A 70 -35.58 -15.47 5.49
N ARG A 71 -36.54 -16.32 5.18
CA ARG A 71 -36.30 -17.69 4.66
C ARG A 71 -35.57 -17.68 3.31
N ALA A 72 -35.91 -16.76 2.43
CA ALA A 72 -35.30 -16.68 1.10
C ALA A 72 -33.84 -16.24 1.12
N HIS A 73 -33.47 -15.40 2.06
CA HIS A 73 -32.16 -14.75 2.04
C HIS A 73 -31.17 -15.27 3.10
N VAL A 74 -31.62 -15.99 4.14
CA VAL A 74 -30.78 -16.45 5.25
C VAL A 74 -29.61 -17.33 4.79
N SER A 75 -29.75 -18.04 3.66
CA SER A 75 -28.68 -18.86 3.08
C SER A 75 -27.42 -18.07 2.71
N ARG A 76 -27.50 -16.74 2.58
CA ARG A 76 -26.32 -15.88 2.38
C ARG A 76 -25.34 -15.93 3.55
N TYR A 77 -25.82 -16.33 4.73
CA TYR A 77 -25.05 -16.47 5.97
C TYR A 77 -24.68 -17.93 6.27
N ASP A 78 -24.61 -18.78 5.24
CA ASP A 78 -24.18 -20.17 5.38
C ASP A 78 -22.68 -20.24 5.74
N TRP A 79 -22.37 -21.10 6.70
CA TRP A 79 -20.99 -21.35 7.14
C TRP A 79 -20.09 -21.90 6.03
N ALA A 80 -20.62 -22.68 5.10
CA ALA A 80 -19.87 -23.19 3.96
C ALA A 80 -19.47 -22.04 3.02
N GLN A 81 -20.39 -21.14 2.67
CA GLN A 81 -20.11 -19.96 1.85
C GLN A 81 -19.16 -19.00 2.55
N TRP A 82 -19.33 -18.80 3.85
CA TRP A 82 -18.40 -17.99 4.64
C TRP A 82 -16.99 -18.61 4.64
N ALA A 83 -16.88 -19.92 4.86
CA ALA A 83 -15.61 -20.64 4.83
C ALA A 83 -14.92 -20.55 3.46
N GLU A 84 -15.68 -20.70 2.36
CA GLU A 84 -15.18 -20.51 1.00
C GLU A 84 -14.68 -19.08 0.78
N SER A 85 -15.45 -18.07 1.20
CA SER A 85 -15.04 -16.66 1.10
C SER A 85 -13.80 -16.37 1.90
N VAL A 86 -13.68 -16.88 3.13
CA VAL A 86 -12.49 -16.76 3.97
C VAL A 86 -11.32 -17.53 3.34
N GLN A 87 -11.53 -18.71 2.80
CA GLN A 87 -10.51 -19.45 2.07
C GLN A 87 -10.04 -18.69 0.84
N GLN A 88 -10.94 -18.07 0.09
CA GLN A 88 -10.62 -17.26 -1.06
C GLN A 88 -9.79 -16.01 -0.67
N ILE A 89 -10.23 -15.29 0.34
CA ILE A 89 -9.46 -14.17 0.92
C ILE A 89 -8.10 -14.65 1.42
N CYS A 90 -8.05 -15.80 2.12
CA CYS A 90 -6.80 -16.40 2.57
C CYS A 90 -5.92 -16.86 1.39
N HIS A 91 -6.50 -17.34 0.29
CA HIS A 91 -5.75 -17.65 -0.93
C HIS A 91 -5.22 -16.39 -1.61
N GLU A 92 -6.02 -15.35 -1.70
CA GLU A 92 -5.60 -14.04 -2.24
C GLU A 92 -4.51 -13.39 -1.37
N ILE A 93 -4.60 -13.55 -0.05
CA ILE A 93 -3.57 -13.10 0.90
C ILE A 93 -2.37 -14.09 0.96
N ARG A 94 -2.60 -15.38 0.74
CA ARG A 94 -1.58 -16.44 0.83
C ARG A 94 -0.71 -16.58 -0.40
N ASP A 95 -1.04 -15.93 -1.50
CA ASP A 95 -0.19 -15.98 -2.70
C ASP A 95 0.57 -14.68 -3.00
N PRO A 96 1.40 -14.18 -2.05
CA PRO A 96 2.64 -13.61 -2.43
C PRO A 96 3.68 -14.74 -2.46
N ARG A 97 3.43 -15.85 -3.19
CA ARG A 97 4.59 -16.63 -3.60
C ARG A 97 5.42 -15.65 -4.40
N PRO A 98 6.69 -15.38 -3.98
CA PRO A 98 7.60 -14.83 -4.95
C PRO A 98 7.48 -15.79 -6.12
N ALA A 99 7.03 -15.29 -7.25
CA ALA A 99 6.98 -16.10 -8.44
C ALA A 99 8.39 -16.62 -8.61
N ARG A 100 8.62 -17.90 -8.27
CA ARG A 100 9.92 -18.56 -8.51
C ARG A 100 10.32 -18.44 -9.97
N ASP A 101 9.33 -18.05 -10.80
CA ASP A 101 9.42 -17.77 -12.23
C ASP A 101 9.20 -16.30 -12.60
N ALA A 102 9.15 -15.35 -11.64
CA ALA A 102 9.03 -13.93 -11.99
C ALA A 102 10.23 -13.52 -12.86
N HIS A 103 9.95 -13.17 -14.10
CA HIS A 103 10.97 -12.75 -15.06
C HIS A 103 11.56 -11.38 -14.71
N VAL A 104 10.86 -10.57 -13.89
CA VAL A 104 11.26 -9.22 -13.52
C VAL A 104 10.77 -8.86 -12.12
N MET A 105 11.56 -8.08 -11.39
CA MET A 105 11.16 -7.36 -10.18
C MET A 105 10.96 -5.88 -10.53
N LEU A 106 9.76 -5.36 -10.34
CA LEU A 106 9.50 -3.92 -10.39
C LEU A 106 9.52 -3.36 -8.97
N ALA A 107 10.43 -2.43 -8.69
CA ALA A 107 10.44 -1.64 -7.46
C ALA A 107 10.07 -0.19 -7.78
N SER A 108 8.84 0.20 -7.47
CA SER A 108 8.30 1.52 -7.81
C SER A 108 8.11 2.39 -6.59
N ASP A 109 8.37 3.69 -6.71
CA ASP A 109 7.81 4.66 -5.79
C ASP A 109 6.29 4.69 -5.92
N ILE A 110 5.60 5.23 -4.92
CA ILE A 110 4.12 5.30 -4.85
C ILE A 110 3.63 6.69 -5.28
N ASP A 111 4.07 7.71 -4.53
CA ASP A 111 3.54 9.07 -4.66
C ASP A 111 3.96 9.71 -6.00
N ASN A 112 3.00 10.21 -6.77
CA ASN A 112 3.21 10.76 -8.11
C ASN A 112 3.89 9.81 -9.12
N THR A 113 4.20 8.58 -8.72
CA THR A 113 4.74 7.54 -9.63
C THR A 113 3.68 6.50 -9.97
N LEU A 114 3.01 5.90 -8.99
CA LEU A 114 1.86 5.00 -9.21
C LEU A 114 0.53 5.70 -8.98
N THR A 115 0.51 6.71 -8.10
CA THR A 115 -0.66 7.54 -7.80
C THR A 115 -0.65 8.82 -8.64
N GLY A 116 -1.79 9.54 -8.69
CA GLY A 116 -1.95 10.80 -9.41
C GLY A 116 -2.91 10.72 -10.60
N CYS A 117 -3.18 9.51 -11.12
CA CYS A 117 -4.14 9.28 -12.20
C CYS A 117 -4.85 7.94 -12.00
N VAL A 118 -6.14 7.97 -11.65
CA VAL A 118 -6.93 6.75 -11.35
C VAL A 118 -7.01 5.80 -12.54
N PRO A 119 -7.28 6.22 -13.79
CA PRO A 119 -7.30 5.31 -14.92
C PRO A 119 -5.97 4.59 -15.14
N SER A 120 -4.83 5.28 -15.02
CA SER A 120 -3.53 4.65 -15.19
C SER A 120 -3.15 3.71 -14.04
N ALA A 121 -3.61 3.99 -12.82
CA ALA A 121 -3.46 3.09 -11.69
C ALA A 121 -4.24 1.78 -11.91
N ALA A 122 -5.46 1.85 -12.46
CA ALA A 122 -6.25 0.67 -12.82
C ALA A 122 -5.56 -0.18 -13.91
N LEU A 123 -5.02 0.45 -14.96
CA LEU A 123 -4.25 -0.25 -16.01
C LEU A 123 -3.01 -0.93 -15.44
N PHE A 124 -2.32 -0.26 -14.51
CA PHE A 124 -1.19 -0.86 -13.80
C PHE A 124 -1.61 -2.08 -12.98
N GLY A 125 -2.74 -2.00 -12.27
CA GLY A 125 -3.32 -3.12 -11.55
C GLY A 125 -3.63 -4.31 -12.46
N ALA A 126 -4.22 -4.06 -13.63
CA ALA A 126 -4.49 -5.08 -14.63
C ALA A 126 -3.20 -5.73 -15.17
N TRP A 127 -2.14 -4.94 -15.40
CA TRP A 127 -0.84 -5.46 -15.79
C TRP A 127 -0.23 -6.38 -14.72
N ILE A 128 -0.22 -5.96 -13.44
CA ILE A 128 0.26 -6.80 -12.32
C ILE A 128 -0.50 -8.12 -12.26
N ALA A 129 -1.82 -8.10 -12.41
CA ALA A 129 -2.65 -9.30 -12.36
C ALA A 129 -2.36 -10.27 -13.51
N ARG A 130 -2.10 -9.74 -14.72
CA ARG A 130 -1.85 -10.52 -15.92
C ARG A 130 -0.42 -11.11 -15.94
N ASP A 131 0.59 -10.25 -15.76
CA ASP A 131 2.00 -10.61 -15.99
C ASP A 131 2.69 -11.11 -14.73
N ARG A 132 2.08 -10.91 -13.56
CA ARG A 132 2.54 -11.40 -12.23
C ARG A 132 4.03 -11.15 -11.96
N PRO A 133 4.54 -9.93 -12.16
CA PRO A 133 5.92 -9.63 -11.80
C PRO A 133 6.09 -9.74 -10.29
N LEU A 134 7.33 -9.79 -9.82
CA LEU A 134 7.61 -9.51 -8.42
C LEU A 134 7.44 -7.99 -8.22
N PHE A 135 6.35 -7.60 -7.57
CA PHE A 135 6.04 -6.21 -7.33
C PHE A 135 6.55 -5.77 -5.96
N ALA A 136 7.37 -4.74 -5.95
CA ALA A 136 7.89 -4.07 -4.77
C ALA A 136 7.54 -2.58 -4.80
N VAL A 137 7.30 -1.98 -3.63
CA VAL A 137 7.23 -0.52 -3.51
C VAL A 137 8.43 0.00 -2.74
N ALA A 138 8.96 1.16 -3.16
CA ALA A 138 10.08 1.85 -2.52
C ALA A 138 9.69 3.31 -2.23
N THR A 139 9.24 3.60 -1.00
CA THR A 139 8.60 4.85 -0.64
C THR A 139 9.22 5.54 0.58
N GLY A 140 9.05 6.85 0.68
CA GLY A 140 9.36 7.63 1.88
C GLY A 140 8.42 7.37 3.05
N ARG A 141 7.23 6.81 2.77
CA ARG A 141 6.19 6.52 3.76
C ARG A 141 6.58 5.36 4.68
N SER A 142 5.95 5.31 5.85
CA SER A 142 5.98 4.15 6.74
C SER A 142 5.16 2.98 6.15
N LEU A 143 5.37 1.76 6.65
CA LEU A 143 4.62 0.58 6.19
C LEU A 143 3.09 0.72 6.34
N PRO A 144 2.53 1.22 7.48
CA PRO A 144 1.10 1.43 7.59
C PRO A 144 0.56 2.45 6.58
N GLU A 145 1.29 3.55 6.34
CA GLU A 145 0.89 4.58 5.38
C GLU A 145 0.99 4.08 3.92
N ALA A 146 2.05 3.35 3.59
CA ALA A 146 2.19 2.73 2.28
C ALA A 146 1.01 1.78 1.98
N ARG A 147 0.64 0.93 2.96
CA ARG A 147 -0.54 0.06 2.83
C ARG A 147 -1.85 0.83 2.69
N ARG A 148 -1.99 1.95 3.41
CA ARG A 148 -3.19 2.78 3.32
C ARG A 148 -3.32 3.39 1.93
N ILE A 149 -2.28 4.07 1.43
CA ILE A 149 -2.34 4.74 0.12
C ILE A 149 -2.56 3.75 -1.02
N LEU A 150 -1.98 2.54 -0.95
CA LEU A 150 -2.22 1.51 -1.95
C LEU A 150 -3.69 1.07 -1.97
N ARG A 151 -4.32 0.90 -0.81
CA ARG A 151 -5.76 0.61 -0.72
C ARG A 151 -6.62 1.76 -1.23
N ASP A 152 -6.32 2.99 -0.80
CA ASP A 152 -7.07 4.18 -1.19
C ASP A 152 -7.06 4.41 -2.72
N TRP A 153 -6.02 3.92 -3.41
CA TRP A 153 -5.84 3.98 -4.85
C TRP A 153 -6.16 2.66 -5.58
N GLU A 154 -6.69 1.67 -4.88
CA GLU A 154 -7.00 0.34 -5.44
C GLU A 154 -5.81 -0.31 -6.16
N LEU A 155 -4.59 0.03 -5.73
CA LEU A 155 -3.37 -0.53 -6.27
C LEU A 155 -3.09 -1.94 -5.71
N PRO A 156 -2.48 -2.83 -6.50
CA PRO A 156 -2.14 -4.18 -6.05
C PRO A 156 -1.25 -4.18 -4.81
N THR A 157 -1.43 -5.18 -3.95
CA THR A 157 -0.57 -5.37 -2.77
C THR A 157 0.81 -5.86 -3.20
N PRO A 158 1.89 -5.13 -2.89
CA PRO A 158 3.25 -5.58 -3.18
C PRO A 158 3.67 -6.79 -2.34
N GLN A 159 4.54 -7.64 -2.89
CA GLN A 159 5.21 -8.70 -2.14
C GLN A 159 6.37 -8.16 -1.29
N VAL A 160 6.94 -7.02 -1.66
CA VAL A 160 8.06 -6.38 -0.97
C VAL A 160 7.72 -4.93 -0.66
N PHE A 161 7.97 -4.52 0.58
CA PHE A 161 7.86 -3.11 0.98
C PHE A 161 9.22 -2.58 1.40
N ILE A 162 9.67 -1.56 0.70
CA ILE A 162 10.84 -0.74 1.05
C ILE A 162 10.28 0.59 1.51
N THR A 163 10.37 0.88 2.81
CA THR A 163 9.69 2.02 3.45
C THR A 163 10.67 2.96 4.13
N SER A 164 10.17 4.10 4.61
CA SER A 164 10.96 5.09 5.36
C SER A 164 12.23 5.51 4.62
N VAL A 165 12.11 5.83 3.32
CA VAL A 165 13.22 6.23 2.42
C VAL A 165 14.28 5.12 2.28
N GLY A 166 13.86 3.85 2.27
CA GLY A 166 14.77 2.71 2.12
C GLY A 166 15.58 2.37 3.38
N THR A 167 15.06 2.72 4.56
CA THR A 167 15.65 2.28 5.83
C THR A 167 15.03 0.98 6.34
N GLU A 168 13.86 0.60 5.85
CA GLU A 168 13.16 -0.60 6.25
C GLU A 168 12.83 -1.44 5.01
N VAL A 169 13.22 -2.71 5.02
CA VAL A 169 12.92 -3.69 3.96
C VAL A 169 12.09 -4.80 4.56
N TYR A 170 10.86 -4.94 4.07
CA TYR A 170 9.95 -6.01 4.49
C TYR A 170 9.80 -7.02 3.37
N LEU A 171 10.06 -8.27 3.70
CA LEU A 171 10.02 -9.42 2.79
C LEU A 171 9.07 -10.49 3.34
N PRO A 172 8.44 -11.30 2.49
CA PRO A 172 7.64 -12.44 2.95
C PRO A 172 8.54 -13.53 3.56
N ASP A 173 8.16 -14.04 4.72
CA ASP A 173 8.76 -15.24 5.30
C ASP A 173 8.26 -16.52 4.58
N SER A 174 8.70 -17.70 5.04
CA SER A 174 8.27 -18.98 4.47
C SER A 174 6.76 -19.25 4.59
N LYS A 175 6.04 -18.49 5.41
CA LYS A 175 4.60 -18.56 5.61
C LYS A 175 3.86 -17.40 4.90
N GLY A 176 4.57 -16.59 4.11
CA GLY A 176 4.01 -15.44 3.40
C GLY A 176 3.78 -14.18 4.26
N ARG A 177 4.19 -14.17 5.53
CA ARG A 177 4.03 -12.99 6.40
C ARG A 177 5.15 -12.00 6.15
N LEU A 178 4.81 -10.72 6.01
CA LEU A 178 5.79 -9.65 5.86
C LEU A 178 6.60 -9.46 7.15
N CYS A 179 7.90 -9.68 7.05
CA CYS A 179 8.86 -9.51 8.14
C CYS A 179 9.95 -8.51 7.75
N LEU A 180 10.37 -7.70 8.70
CA LEU A 180 11.53 -6.82 8.51
C LEU A 180 12.79 -7.68 8.27
N ASP A 181 13.55 -7.36 7.23
CA ASP A 181 14.78 -8.07 6.91
C ASP A 181 15.85 -7.80 7.97
N ALA A 182 16.18 -8.84 8.75
CA ALA A 182 17.10 -8.73 9.88
C ALA A 182 18.55 -8.47 9.43
N ASP A 183 18.96 -8.93 8.24
CA ASP A 183 20.31 -8.73 7.74
C ASP A 183 20.52 -7.29 7.31
N PHE A 184 19.54 -6.71 6.62
CA PHE A 184 19.58 -5.30 6.25
C PHE A 184 19.52 -4.41 7.50
N ALA A 185 18.64 -4.72 8.46
CA ALA A 185 18.54 -4.02 9.73
C ALA A 185 19.88 -4.02 10.49
N ARG A 186 20.54 -5.19 10.63
CA ARG A 186 21.87 -5.29 11.28
C ARG A 186 22.94 -4.46 10.57
N LYS A 187 22.89 -4.43 9.21
CA LYS A 187 23.81 -3.60 8.42
C LYS A 187 23.65 -2.12 8.74
N LEU A 188 22.41 -1.66 8.92
CA LEU A 188 22.15 -0.26 9.28
C LEU A 188 22.59 0.02 10.73
N ASP A 189 22.27 -0.85 11.68
CA ASP A 189 22.64 -0.70 13.09
C ASP A 189 24.16 -0.60 13.29
N ALA A 190 24.95 -1.31 12.49
CA ALA A 190 26.41 -1.36 12.63
C ALA A 190 27.10 0.02 12.51
N SER A 191 26.49 0.99 11.84
CA SER A 191 27.07 2.32 11.61
C SER A 191 26.16 3.47 12.02
N TRP A 192 24.97 3.19 12.56
CA TRP A 192 23.97 4.21 12.90
C TRP A 192 24.00 4.60 14.38
N HIS A 193 24.56 5.75 14.66
CA HIS A 193 24.60 6.34 16.00
C HIS A 193 23.52 7.43 16.13
N ARG A 194 22.23 7.00 16.16
CA ARG A 194 21.05 7.87 16.11
C ARG A 194 21.14 9.07 17.07
N ASP A 195 21.48 8.83 18.34
CA ASP A 195 21.51 9.89 19.36
C ASP A 195 22.63 10.90 19.11
N HIS A 196 23.76 10.45 18.57
CA HIS A 196 24.84 11.34 18.17
C HIS A 196 24.41 12.22 17.00
N VAL A 197 23.79 11.62 15.97
CA VAL A 197 23.27 12.36 14.81
C VAL A 197 22.19 13.35 15.24
N ALA A 198 21.25 12.94 16.10
CA ALA A 198 20.18 13.80 16.61
C ALA A 198 20.73 15.01 17.39
N ARG A 199 21.79 14.81 18.20
CA ARG A 199 22.47 15.89 18.92
C ARG A 199 23.09 16.89 17.95
N VAL A 200 23.82 16.42 16.93
CA VAL A 200 24.44 17.29 15.93
C VAL A 200 23.38 18.08 15.15
N LEU A 201 22.24 17.46 14.82
CA LEU A 201 21.11 18.13 14.18
C LEU A 201 20.47 19.19 15.07
N SER A 202 20.30 18.91 16.37
CA SER A 202 19.76 19.87 17.34
C SER A 202 20.69 21.07 17.53
N GLU A 203 22.02 20.86 17.62
CA GLU A 203 23.03 21.92 17.66
C GLU A 203 23.06 22.77 16.38
N PHE A 204 22.71 22.19 15.24
CA PHE A 204 22.55 22.91 13.98
C PHE A 204 21.30 23.79 13.95
N GLY A 205 20.32 23.57 14.82
CA GLY A 205 18.99 24.19 14.77
C GLY A 205 18.08 23.54 13.73
N PHE A 206 18.13 22.20 13.63
CA PHE A 206 17.33 21.45 12.68
C PHE A 206 15.84 21.62 12.95
N ASN A 207 15.05 21.91 11.91
CA ASN A 207 13.60 22.09 12.02
C ASN A 207 12.92 20.73 11.92
N TRP A 208 12.65 20.12 13.07
CA TRP A 208 12.14 18.76 13.17
C TRP A 208 10.72 18.60 12.63
N GLN A 209 10.48 17.50 11.96
CA GLN A 209 9.13 17.00 11.73
C GLN A 209 8.55 16.37 13.01
N PRO A 210 7.21 16.16 13.09
CA PRO A 210 6.56 15.54 14.25
C PRO A 210 7.20 14.19 14.63
N GLU A 211 7.07 13.80 15.90
CA GLU A 211 7.62 12.56 16.46
C GLU A 211 7.21 11.31 15.66
N VAL A 212 5.99 11.30 15.11
CA VAL A 212 5.48 10.20 14.29
C VAL A 212 6.30 9.96 13.02
N GLU A 213 7.04 10.95 12.52
CA GLU A 213 7.92 10.84 11.35
C GLU A 213 9.32 10.35 11.71
N GLN A 214 9.67 10.37 12.99
CA GLN A 214 10.98 9.92 13.46
C GLN A 214 10.99 8.38 13.55
N ARG A 215 11.99 7.75 12.93
CA ARG A 215 12.11 6.29 12.91
C ARG A 215 13.46 5.84 13.48
N ARG A 216 13.61 4.54 13.70
CA ARG A 216 14.86 3.96 14.18
C ARG A 216 16.06 4.40 13.36
N TRP A 217 15.94 4.37 12.04
CA TRP A 217 17.01 4.69 11.09
C TRP A 217 16.71 5.93 10.23
N LYS A 218 15.76 6.77 10.63
CA LYS A 218 15.38 7.99 9.91
C LYS A 218 15.13 9.12 10.90
N LEU A 219 15.78 10.25 10.68
CA LEU A 219 15.53 11.50 11.38
C LEU A 219 15.06 12.54 10.37
N SER A 220 13.85 13.05 10.55
CA SER A 220 13.15 13.86 9.57
C SER A 220 12.94 15.29 10.02
N GLY A 221 13.12 16.23 9.12
CA GLY A 221 12.91 17.65 9.36
C GLY A 221 12.49 18.41 8.11
N TYR A 222 12.25 19.70 8.29
CA TYR A 222 11.94 20.61 7.22
C TYR A 222 13.16 21.42 6.81
N GLY A 223 13.36 21.59 5.50
CA GLY A 223 14.45 22.38 4.96
C GLY A 223 14.55 22.26 3.45
N ASP A 224 15.26 23.21 2.86
CA ASP A 224 15.52 23.28 1.42
C ASP A 224 16.88 22.65 1.05
N MET A 225 17.21 22.66 -0.24
CA MET A 225 18.51 22.19 -0.75
C MET A 225 19.71 22.94 -0.17
N ARG A 226 19.55 24.22 0.23
CA ARG A 226 20.62 25.00 0.88
C ARG A 226 20.89 24.45 2.28
N THR A 227 19.83 24.14 3.00
CA THR A 227 19.91 23.50 4.33
C THR A 227 20.55 22.12 4.23
N ALA A 228 20.15 21.29 3.28
CA ALA A 228 20.75 19.99 3.03
C ALA A 228 22.26 20.08 2.80
N ARG A 229 22.71 20.96 1.89
CA ARG A 229 24.15 21.20 1.63
C ARG A 229 24.93 21.73 2.84
N ARG A 230 24.29 22.51 3.71
CA ARG A 230 24.93 22.99 4.96
C ARG A 230 25.11 21.83 5.94
N LEU A 231 24.11 20.97 6.05
CA LEU A 231 24.18 19.76 6.88
C LEU A 231 25.24 18.78 6.36
N GLU A 232 25.32 18.53 5.06
CA GLU A 232 26.37 17.69 4.45
C GLU A 232 27.76 18.17 4.81
N ARG A 233 28.01 19.48 4.68
CA ARG A 233 29.27 20.09 5.06
C ARG A 233 29.56 19.98 6.55
N LEU A 234 28.57 20.12 7.41
CA LEU A 234 28.66 19.93 8.84
C LEU A 234 29.06 18.50 9.19
N PHE A 235 28.32 17.53 8.61
CA PHE A 235 28.56 16.10 8.83
C PHE A 235 29.94 15.67 8.38
N THR A 236 30.40 16.15 7.20
CA THR A 236 31.76 15.90 6.72
C THR A 236 32.82 16.45 7.71
N ARG A 237 32.64 17.69 8.19
CA ARG A 237 33.58 18.30 9.14
C ARG A 237 33.64 17.60 10.51
N ARG A 238 32.46 17.05 10.95
CA ARG A 238 32.34 16.37 12.27
C ARG A 238 32.52 14.86 12.19
N GLY A 239 32.79 14.31 11.00
CA GLY A 239 32.93 12.86 10.81
C GLY A 239 31.66 12.08 11.08
N VAL A 240 30.44 12.70 10.89
CA VAL A 240 29.18 12.05 11.12
C VAL A 240 28.89 11.11 9.96
N ALA A 241 28.73 9.82 10.25
CA ALA A 241 28.47 8.76 9.28
C ALA A 241 26.97 8.66 8.94
N ALA A 242 26.42 9.71 8.31
CA ALA A 242 25.04 9.75 7.85
C ALA A 242 24.96 10.33 6.44
N GLN A 243 23.85 10.09 5.76
CA GLN A 243 23.51 10.72 4.49
C GLN A 243 22.26 11.60 4.64
N ILE A 244 22.13 12.55 3.76
CA ILE A 244 21.02 13.51 3.75
C ILE A 244 20.27 13.36 2.44
N VAL A 245 18.96 13.11 2.55
CA VAL A 245 18.05 12.99 1.41
C VAL A 245 17.08 14.18 1.46
N ALA A 246 17.13 15.03 0.46
CA ALA A 246 16.18 16.13 0.30
C ALA A 246 15.08 15.74 -0.68
N SER A 247 13.83 15.95 -0.31
CA SER A 247 12.67 15.62 -1.13
C SER A 247 11.62 16.74 -1.11
N HIS A 248 10.86 16.84 -2.22
CA HIS A 248 9.76 17.81 -2.40
C HIS A 248 10.12 19.27 -2.10
N GLY A 249 11.41 19.63 -2.20
CA GLY A 249 11.91 21.00 -2.01
C GLY A 249 11.85 21.54 -0.58
N ARG A 250 11.31 20.79 0.38
CA ARG A 250 11.09 21.25 1.76
C ARG A 250 11.25 20.19 2.85
N MET A 251 11.57 18.96 2.50
CA MET A 251 11.77 17.87 3.46
C MET A 251 13.20 17.38 3.42
N ILE A 252 13.76 17.09 4.58
CA ILE A 252 15.10 16.55 4.74
C ILE A 252 15.01 15.33 5.65
N ASP A 253 15.45 14.19 5.13
CA ASP A 253 15.64 12.97 5.89
C ASP A 253 17.12 12.69 6.07
N VAL A 254 17.51 12.33 7.28
CA VAL A 254 18.88 11.96 7.64
C VAL A 254 18.89 10.47 7.99
N LEU A 255 19.69 9.72 7.25
CA LEU A 255 19.69 8.27 7.23
C LEU A 255 21.10 7.72 7.49
N PRO A 256 21.24 6.43 7.92
CA PRO A 256 22.53 5.73 7.84
C PRO A 256 23.11 5.79 6.42
N ARG A 257 24.41 5.86 6.26
CA ARG A 257 25.06 5.84 4.92
C ARG A 257 24.73 4.61 4.09
N ALA A 258 24.47 3.48 4.75
CA ALA A 258 24.13 2.22 4.08
C ALA A 258 22.65 2.08 3.73
N ALA A 259 21.81 3.04 4.14
CA ALA A 259 20.37 3.09 3.81
C ALA A 259 20.14 3.75 2.45
N GLY A 260 18.87 3.87 2.06
CA GLY A 260 18.40 4.47 0.82
C GLY A 260 17.62 3.50 -0.02
N LYS A 261 16.80 4.01 -0.94
CA LYS A 261 15.94 3.17 -1.80
C LYS A 261 16.79 2.24 -2.68
N GLY A 262 17.93 2.71 -3.21
CA GLY A 262 18.84 1.91 -4.04
C GLY A 262 19.46 0.73 -3.29
N PRO A 263 20.20 0.93 -2.19
CA PRO A 263 20.72 -0.14 -1.36
C PRO A 263 19.65 -1.12 -0.88
N ALA A 264 18.44 -0.64 -0.56
CA ALA A 264 17.32 -1.46 -0.12
C ALA A 264 16.78 -2.35 -1.26
N VAL A 265 16.65 -1.81 -2.49
CA VAL A 265 16.28 -2.59 -3.68
C VAL A 265 17.31 -3.70 -3.95
N CYS A 266 18.61 -3.38 -3.88
CA CYS A 266 19.67 -4.38 -4.03
C CYS A 266 19.59 -5.48 -2.97
N ALA A 267 19.33 -5.11 -1.70
CA ALA A 267 19.18 -6.06 -0.60
C ALA A 267 17.98 -6.98 -0.83
N ALA A 268 16.83 -6.41 -1.21
CA ALA A 268 15.63 -7.17 -1.52
C ALA A 268 15.84 -8.15 -2.71
N ALA A 269 16.39 -7.67 -3.82
CA ALA A 269 16.70 -8.49 -4.98
C ALA A 269 17.64 -9.67 -4.63
N LYS A 270 18.74 -9.39 -3.91
CA LYS A 270 19.67 -10.39 -3.42
C LYS A 270 18.99 -11.43 -2.53
N ARG A 271 18.15 -10.99 -1.59
CA ARG A 271 17.44 -11.85 -0.65
C ARG A 271 16.45 -12.79 -1.34
N LEU A 272 15.89 -12.33 -2.46
CA LEU A 272 14.97 -13.10 -3.30
C LEU A 272 15.66 -13.91 -4.40
N GLY A 273 16.99 -13.87 -4.47
CA GLY A 273 17.77 -14.61 -5.48
C GLY A 273 17.64 -14.04 -6.89
N LEU A 274 17.24 -12.77 -7.04
CA LEU A 274 17.06 -12.12 -8.34
C LEU A 274 18.34 -11.38 -8.75
N PRO A 275 18.86 -11.61 -9.96
CA PRO A 275 19.96 -10.84 -10.48
C PRO A 275 19.49 -9.43 -10.88
N MET A 276 20.36 -8.44 -10.72
CA MET A 276 20.03 -7.03 -10.94
C MET A 276 19.60 -6.71 -12.39
N ASN A 277 19.99 -7.48 -13.39
CA ASN A 277 19.51 -7.32 -14.77
C ASN A 277 18.01 -7.64 -14.96
N ARG A 278 17.37 -8.23 -13.94
CA ARG A 278 15.94 -8.48 -13.87
C ARG A 278 15.22 -7.49 -12.93
N VAL A 279 15.89 -6.42 -12.52
CA VAL A 279 15.32 -5.38 -11.66
C VAL A 279 15.04 -4.13 -12.48
N VAL A 280 13.80 -3.66 -12.39
CA VAL A 280 13.35 -2.36 -12.90
C VAL A 280 12.96 -1.51 -11.72
N VAL A 281 13.42 -0.26 -11.69
CA VAL A 281 13.00 0.72 -10.69
C VAL A 281 12.24 1.86 -11.36
N ALA A 282 11.27 2.45 -10.66
CA ALA A 282 10.50 3.58 -11.18
C ALA A 282 10.32 4.66 -10.11
N GLY A 283 10.44 5.94 -10.50
CA GLY A 283 10.31 7.06 -9.59
C GLY A 283 10.12 8.40 -10.30
N ASP A 284 9.86 9.45 -9.51
CA ASP A 284 9.59 10.80 -10.00
C ASP A 284 10.43 11.89 -9.32
N SER A 285 11.03 11.62 -8.17
CA SER A 285 11.54 12.68 -7.28
C SER A 285 12.95 12.43 -6.74
N GLY A 286 13.48 13.42 -6.00
CA GLY A 286 14.85 13.39 -5.50
C GLY A 286 15.18 12.23 -4.57
N ASN A 287 14.19 11.69 -3.86
CA ASN A 287 14.38 10.52 -2.99
C ASN A 287 14.45 9.19 -3.77
N ASP A 288 14.17 9.20 -5.09
CA ASP A 288 14.30 8.05 -5.98
C ASP A 288 15.64 8.01 -6.69
N PHE A 289 16.37 9.12 -6.61
CA PHE A 289 17.59 9.30 -7.38
C PHE A 289 18.64 8.21 -7.07
N ASP A 290 18.76 7.80 -5.82
CA ASP A 290 19.72 6.76 -5.44
C ASP A 290 19.36 5.38 -6.03
N MET A 291 18.09 5.02 -6.12
CA MET A 291 17.71 3.75 -6.77
C MET A 291 17.86 3.81 -8.29
N LEU A 292 17.57 4.97 -8.91
CA LEU A 292 17.84 5.18 -10.34
C LEU A 292 19.35 5.14 -10.64
N GLN A 293 20.19 5.79 -9.82
CA GLN A 293 21.65 5.68 -9.95
C GLN A 293 22.15 4.24 -9.75
N THR A 294 21.56 3.51 -8.82
CA THR A 294 21.97 2.12 -8.55
C THR A 294 21.78 1.23 -9.77
N VAL A 295 20.68 1.36 -10.50
CA VAL A 295 20.45 0.59 -11.73
C VAL A 295 21.23 1.14 -12.92
N GLU A 296 21.52 2.45 -12.97
CA GLU A 296 22.38 3.06 -13.96
C GLU A 296 23.83 2.56 -13.86
N ALA A 297 24.34 2.45 -12.64
CA ALA A 297 25.68 1.93 -12.35
C ALA A 297 25.80 0.41 -12.49
N GLY A 298 24.66 -0.31 -12.53
CA GLY A 298 24.56 -1.76 -12.58
C GLY A 298 23.87 -2.28 -13.85
N PRO A 299 23.50 -3.55 -13.89
CA PRO A 299 22.80 -4.15 -15.04
C PRO A 299 21.28 -3.97 -15.01
N GLY A 300 20.71 -3.30 -14.00
CA GLY A 300 19.27 -3.03 -13.88
C GLY A 300 18.78 -1.98 -14.87
N ARG A 301 17.50 -1.63 -14.79
CA ARG A 301 16.85 -0.62 -15.63
C ARG A 301 16.02 0.33 -14.78
N GLY A 302 15.97 1.60 -15.17
CA GLY A 302 15.21 2.64 -14.48
C GLY A 302 14.13 3.25 -15.37
N ILE A 303 13.07 3.73 -14.74
CA ILE A 303 12.00 4.49 -15.39
C ILE A 303 11.83 5.79 -14.61
N LEU A 304 11.99 6.90 -15.29
CA LEU A 304 11.65 8.23 -14.78
C LEU A 304 10.34 8.65 -15.45
N VAL A 305 9.26 8.80 -14.66
CA VAL A 305 7.93 9.12 -15.18
C VAL A 305 7.85 10.54 -15.74
N GLY A 306 6.87 10.81 -16.62
CA GLY A 306 6.74 12.07 -17.35
C GLY A 306 6.54 13.31 -16.48
N ASN A 307 5.89 13.14 -15.33
CA ASN A 307 5.66 14.18 -14.32
C ASN A 307 6.78 14.30 -13.27
N ALA A 308 7.96 13.74 -13.55
CA ALA A 308 9.09 13.84 -12.63
C ALA A 308 9.45 15.29 -12.30
N MET A 309 9.94 15.51 -11.09
CA MET A 309 10.35 16.83 -10.58
C MET A 309 11.42 17.47 -11.48
N ASP A 310 11.39 18.80 -11.55
CA ASP A 310 12.38 19.59 -12.29
C ASP A 310 13.82 19.21 -11.92
N GLY A 311 14.68 19.13 -12.94
CA GLY A 311 16.08 18.74 -12.79
C GLY A 311 16.35 17.24 -12.65
N MET A 312 15.32 16.40 -12.53
CA MET A 312 15.52 14.95 -12.46
C MET A 312 15.94 14.37 -13.80
N ARG A 313 15.40 14.88 -14.91
CA ARG A 313 15.75 14.43 -16.27
C ARG A 313 17.23 14.63 -16.57
N GLU A 314 17.78 15.80 -16.22
CA GLU A 314 19.20 16.14 -16.41
C GLU A 314 20.11 15.27 -15.52
N ARG A 315 19.67 14.98 -14.28
CA ARG A 315 20.43 14.15 -13.34
C ARG A 315 20.42 12.67 -13.71
N CYS A 316 19.38 12.21 -14.40
CA CYS A 316 19.17 10.82 -14.79
C CYS A 316 19.48 10.56 -16.26
N ALA A 317 20.19 11.45 -16.96
CA ALA A 317 20.52 11.34 -18.39
C ALA A 317 21.54 10.22 -18.67
N GLY A 318 21.19 8.98 -18.34
CA GLY A 318 21.98 7.78 -18.55
C GLY A 318 21.28 6.77 -19.48
N GLY A 319 22.02 5.81 -20.01
CA GLY A 319 21.50 4.89 -21.05
C GLY A 319 20.56 3.78 -20.53
N ARG A 320 20.47 3.58 -19.20
CA ARG A 320 19.65 2.53 -18.58
C ARG A 320 18.37 3.07 -17.94
N ILE A 321 18.19 4.39 -17.94
CA ILE A 321 17.00 5.06 -17.41
C ILE A 321 16.14 5.52 -18.58
N TYR A 322 14.96 4.94 -18.68
CA TYR A 322 13.96 5.35 -19.65
C TYR A 322 13.24 6.62 -19.17
N MET A 323 13.22 7.65 -20.00
CA MET A 323 12.53 8.91 -19.75
C MET A 323 11.11 8.83 -20.31
N ALA A 324 10.16 8.38 -19.52
CA ALA A 324 8.78 8.25 -19.97
C ALA A 324 8.18 9.62 -20.38
N ARG A 325 7.30 9.59 -21.37
CA ARG A 325 6.48 10.74 -21.80
C ARG A 325 5.21 10.81 -20.97
N ALA A 326 4.62 9.66 -20.73
CA ALA A 326 3.42 9.53 -19.91
C ALA A 326 3.74 9.77 -18.43
N SER A 327 2.76 10.30 -17.71
CA SER A 327 2.84 10.60 -16.28
C SER A 327 2.34 9.42 -15.43
N HIS A 328 2.80 9.38 -14.19
CA HIS A 328 2.30 8.42 -13.18
C HIS A 328 2.43 6.96 -13.64
N ALA A 329 1.49 6.11 -13.25
CA ALA A 329 1.49 4.68 -13.57
C ALA A 329 1.53 4.40 -15.10
N ALA A 330 0.99 5.28 -15.93
CA ALA A 330 1.11 5.16 -17.38
C ALA A 330 2.56 5.29 -17.86
N GLY A 331 3.36 6.18 -17.25
CA GLY A 331 4.79 6.29 -17.53
C GLY A 331 5.59 5.06 -17.09
N VAL A 332 5.18 4.44 -15.98
CA VAL A 332 5.78 3.16 -15.55
C VAL A 332 5.49 2.05 -16.57
N LEU A 333 4.24 1.94 -17.05
CA LEU A 333 3.86 0.96 -18.07
C LEU A 333 4.59 1.20 -19.38
N GLU A 334 4.69 2.46 -19.85
CA GLU A 334 5.44 2.87 -21.07
C GLU A 334 6.90 2.38 -21.00
N GLY A 335 7.56 2.59 -19.86
CA GLY A 335 8.93 2.13 -19.66
C GLY A 335 9.05 0.61 -19.63
N LEU A 336 8.12 -0.10 -19.00
CA LEU A 336 8.07 -1.56 -18.97
C LEU A 336 7.84 -2.16 -20.35
N GLU A 337 7.00 -1.55 -21.18
CA GLU A 337 6.80 -1.94 -22.59
C GLU A 337 8.07 -1.77 -23.41
N THR A 338 8.74 -0.63 -23.25
CA THR A 338 10.02 -0.34 -23.92
C THR A 338 11.08 -1.37 -23.56
N PHE A 339 11.06 -1.88 -22.33
CA PHE A 339 11.99 -2.93 -21.87
C PHE A 339 11.56 -4.35 -22.21
N GLY A 340 10.37 -4.53 -22.82
CA GLY A 340 9.81 -5.82 -23.19
C GLY A 340 9.24 -6.62 -22.02
N PHE A 341 8.91 -5.96 -20.89
CA PHE A 341 8.32 -6.57 -19.70
C PHE A 341 6.79 -6.38 -19.61
N ALA A 342 6.22 -5.55 -20.46
CA ALA A 342 4.77 -5.42 -20.64
C ALA A 342 4.47 -5.54 -22.14
N GLN A 343 3.38 -6.24 -22.50
CA GLN A 343 2.88 -6.28 -23.86
C GLN A 343 1.62 -5.41 -23.94
N ASN A 344 1.64 -4.39 -24.83
CA ASN A 344 0.50 -3.56 -25.26
C ASN A 344 -0.60 -3.34 -24.21
N ALA A 345 -0.28 -2.59 -23.14
CA ALA A 345 -1.30 -2.15 -22.19
C ALA A 345 -2.27 -1.13 -22.81
N MET A 346 -1.89 -0.49 -23.93
CA MET A 346 -2.69 0.55 -24.60
C MET A 346 -3.62 0.02 -25.71
N ASP A 347 -3.42 -1.20 -26.22
CA ASP A 347 -4.30 -1.79 -27.26
C ASP A 347 -5.61 -2.37 -26.71
N ALA A 348 -5.77 -2.49 -25.40
CA ALA A 348 -6.98 -3.00 -24.78
C ALA A 348 -8.15 -2.00 -24.84
N ASP A 349 -7.89 -0.69 -24.82
CA ASP A 349 -8.94 0.33 -24.85
C ASP A 349 -9.55 0.54 -26.25
N SER A 350 -8.81 0.28 -27.34
CA SER A 350 -9.36 0.40 -28.70
C SER A 350 -10.33 -0.72 -29.06
N LYS A 351 -10.31 -1.85 -28.34
CA LYS A 351 -11.25 -2.96 -28.56
C LYS A 351 -12.51 -2.89 -27.70
N MET A 352 -12.49 -2.15 -26.59
CA MET A 352 -13.64 -1.99 -25.70
C MET A 352 -14.56 -0.82 -26.12
N VAL A 353 -14.09 0.10 -26.95
CA VAL A 353 -14.90 1.21 -27.53
C VAL A 353 -15.55 0.81 -28.85
N ALA A 354 -15.23 -0.37 -29.42
CA ALA A 354 -15.75 -0.87 -30.69
C ALA A 354 -16.77 -2.02 -30.52
N GLN A 355 -17.25 -2.29 -29.32
CA GLN A 355 -18.41 -3.12 -29.01
C GLN A 355 -19.46 -2.32 -28.21
#